data_d14a0b8c0a0806a8cb03017128c45cc0
#
_entry.id   d14a0b8c0a0806a8cb03017128c45cc0
#
_cell.length_a   1.000
_cell.length_b   1.000
_cell.length_c   1.000
_cell.angle_alpha   90.00
_cell.angle_beta   90.00
_cell.angle_gamma   90.00
#
_symmetry.space_group_name_H-M   'P 1'
#
loop_
_entity.id
_entity.type
_entity.pdbx_description
1 polymer ?
#
loop_
_entity_poly.entity_id
_entity_poly.type
_entity_poly.pdbx_seq_one_letter_code
_entity_poly.pdbx_strand_id
1 'polypeptide(L)'
;MDVILVAPKGSGLTVRTHFQAGRGINASFAIHQDYTGRARERCISTAFAIGSGHLFETTFENEVHSDLTGERCVLMGLLQGAFLAQYEVLREHGHSPSEAYNETIEEALQSLYPLVAEKGMDWMYSNCSTTAQRGALDWAPRFRDVIKPVVEKCYQSVLDGTEAKISINSNSQNDYREKLEKELEEVSSQEMWQAGKVLRKLRPENL
;
A
#
# COMPACT_ATOMS: atom_id res chain seq x y z
N MET A 1 -2.94 -33.39 6.23
CA MET A 1 -3.79 -32.23 5.85
C MET A 1 -3.03 -31.41 4.84
N ASP A 2 -3.70 -30.93 3.76
CA ASP A 2 -3.08 -29.97 2.83
C ASP A 2 -3.01 -28.59 3.51
N VAL A 3 -1.92 -27.87 3.28
CA VAL A 3 -1.72 -26.49 3.75
C VAL A 3 -1.40 -25.62 2.55
N ILE A 4 -2.32 -24.74 2.22
CA ILE A 4 -2.28 -23.87 1.03
C ILE A 4 -2.48 -22.40 1.43
N LEU A 5 -2.02 -21.50 0.56
CA LEU A 5 -2.19 -20.06 0.70
C LEU A 5 -2.68 -19.48 -0.62
N VAL A 6 -3.65 -18.58 -0.54
CA VAL A 6 -4.05 -17.68 -1.63
C VAL A 6 -4.05 -16.27 -1.07
N ALA A 7 -3.21 -15.40 -1.61
CA ALA A 7 -3.02 -14.03 -1.13
C ALA A 7 -3.31 -13.00 -2.24
N PRO A 8 -4.53 -12.46 -2.31
CA PRO A 8 -4.85 -11.37 -3.22
C PRO A 8 -4.02 -10.12 -2.91
N LYS A 9 -3.50 -9.45 -3.95
CA LYS A 9 -2.66 -8.25 -3.82
C LYS A 9 -3.51 -7.00 -3.73
N GLY A 10 -4.18 -6.83 -2.58
CA GLY A 10 -5.05 -5.69 -2.27
C GLY A 10 -5.96 -5.92 -1.08
N SER A 11 -6.70 -4.89 -0.68
CA SER A 11 -7.62 -4.98 0.45
C SER A 11 -8.79 -5.93 0.17
N GLY A 12 -9.32 -6.56 1.21
CA GLY A 12 -10.49 -7.43 1.09
C GLY A 12 -11.71 -6.72 0.49
N LEU A 13 -11.86 -5.42 0.74
CA LEU A 13 -12.90 -4.59 0.12
C LEU A 13 -12.70 -4.49 -1.40
N THR A 14 -11.47 -4.26 -1.84
CA THR A 14 -11.13 -4.19 -3.28
C THR A 14 -11.37 -5.55 -3.96
N VAL A 15 -10.97 -6.65 -3.33
CA VAL A 15 -11.26 -8.01 -3.82
C VAL A 15 -12.75 -8.17 -4.05
N ARG A 16 -13.57 -7.83 -3.05
CA ARG A 16 -15.03 -7.97 -3.13
C ARG A 16 -15.66 -7.09 -4.21
N THR A 17 -15.26 -5.83 -4.28
CA THR A 17 -15.77 -4.87 -5.27
C THR A 17 -15.44 -5.31 -6.71
N HIS A 18 -14.21 -5.76 -6.94
CA HIS A 18 -13.80 -6.27 -8.25
C HIS A 18 -14.54 -7.55 -8.62
N PHE A 19 -14.69 -8.49 -7.68
CA PHE A 19 -15.47 -9.70 -7.87
C PHE A 19 -16.90 -9.39 -8.34
N GLN A 20 -17.59 -8.47 -7.64
CA GLN A 20 -18.95 -8.06 -7.99
C GLN A 20 -19.04 -7.37 -9.37
N ALA A 21 -17.97 -6.72 -9.81
CA ALA A 21 -17.85 -6.07 -11.11
C ALA A 21 -17.37 -7.01 -12.23
N GLY A 22 -17.24 -8.32 -11.97
CA GLY A 22 -16.69 -9.29 -12.94
C GLY A 22 -15.21 -9.07 -13.27
N ARG A 23 -14.46 -8.43 -12.36
CA ARG A 23 -13.02 -8.17 -12.46
C ARG A 23 -12.30 -8.88 -11.33
N GLY A 24 -10.97 -8.96 -11.41
CA GLY A 24 -10.13 -9.51 -10.34
C GLY A 24 -8.83 -8.76 -10.17
N ILE A 25 -8.26 -8.84 -8.98
CA ILE A 25 -6.88 -8.40 -8.71
C ILE A 25 -5.95 -9.60 -8.73
N ASN A 26 -4.67 -9.36 -8.98
CA ASN A 26 -3.67 -10.42 -8.96
C ASN A 26 -3.60 -11.07 -7.58
N ALA A 27 -3.28 -12.36 -7.54
CA ALA A 27 -3.05 -13.09 -6.30
C ALA A 27 -1.85 -14.02 -6.44
N SER A 28 -1.07 -14.12 -5.37
CA SER A 28 -0.12 -15.19 -5.22
C SER A 28 -0.79 -16.44 -4.67
N PHE A 29 -0.22 -17.61 -4.96
CA PHE A 29 -0.61 -18.84 -4.31
C PHE A 29 0.62 -19.66 -3.93
N ALA A 30 0.50 -20.41 -2.83
CA ALA A 30 1.58 -21.27 -2.37
C ALA A 30 1.06 -22.56 -1.74
N ILE A 31 1.85 -23.62 -1.84
CA ILE A 31 1.60 -24.90 -1.19
C ILE A 31 2.71 -25.14 -0.18
N HIS A 32 2.35 -25.18 1.10
CA HIS A 32 3.29 -25.56 2.15
C HIS A 32 3.35 -27.09 2.33
N GLN A 33 2.19 -27.76 2.28
CA GLN A 33 2.09 -29.20 2.43
C GLN A 33 1.01 -29.76 1.51
N ASP A 34 1.37 -30.78 0.74
CA ASP A 34 0.46 -31.55 -0.12
C ASP A 34 0.37 -33.00 0.38
N TYR A 35 -0.57 -33.25 1.31
CA TYR A 35 -0.82 -34.57 1.85
C TYR A 35 -1.65 -35.44 0.89
N THR A 36 -2.51 -34.82 0.10
CA THR A 36 -3.49 -35.53 -0.73
C THR A 36 -3.03 -35.71 -2.18
N GLY A 37 -1.94 -35.07 -2.61
CA GLY A 37 -1.51 -34.97 -4.01
C GLY A 37 -2.39 -34.02 -4.84
N ARG A 38 -3.28 -33.23 -4.19
CA ARG A 38 -4.23 -32.32 -4.85
C ARG A 38 -4.21 -30.89 -4.27
N ALA A 39 -3.21 -30.55 -3.47
CA ALA A 39 -3.15 -29.25 -2.83
C ALA A 39 -3.09 -28.11 -3.86
N ARG A 40 -2.32 -28.28 -4.94
CA ARG A 40 -2.19 -27.28 -6.01
C ARG A 40 -3.53 -27.03 -6.72
N GLU A 41 -4.25 -28.09 -7.09
CA GLU A 41 -5.57 -28.00 -7.70
C GLU A 41 -6.56 -27.24 -6.80
N ARG A 42 -6.60 -27.58 -5.52
CA ARG A 42 -7.46 -26.93 -4.52
C ARG A 42 -7.10 -25.46 -4.35
N CYS A 43 -5.81 -25.14 -4.29
CA CYS A 43 -5.32 -23.78 -4.14
C CYS A 43 -5.77 -22.90 -5.32
N ILE A 44 -5.55 -23.36 -6.54
CA ILE A 44 -5.96 -22.66 -7.76
C ILE A 44 -7.49 -22.51 -7.82
N SER A 45 -8.24 -23.59 -7.51
CA SER A 45 -9.71 -23.54 -7.47
C SER A 45 -10.21 -22.51 -6.46
N THR A 46 -9.58 -22.41 -5.28
CA THR A 46 -9.91 -21.39 -4.27
C THR A 46 -9.65 -20.00 -4.79
N ALA A 47 -8.51 -19.78 -5.45
CA ALA A 47 -8.17 -18.49 -6.04
C ALA A 47 -9.20 -18.05 -7.11
N PHE A 48 -9.63 -18.97 -7.97
CA PHE A 48 -10.69 -18.69 -8.92
C PHE A 48 -12.03 -18.39 -8.24
N ALA A 49 -12.39 -19.13 -7.20
CA ALA A 49 -13.64 -18.97 -6.48
C ALA A 49 -13.79 -17.58 -5.82
N ILE A 50 -12.67 -16.97 -5.40
CA ILE A 50 -12.66 -15.60 -4.85
C ILE A 50 -12.52 -14.52 -5.93
N GLY A 51 -12.44 -14.90 -7.21
CA GLY A 51 -12.36 -13.97 -8.33
C GLY A 51 -10.99 -13.34 -8.55
N SER A 52 -9.90 -14.07 -8.24
CA SER A 52 -8.55 -13.58 -8.52
C SER A 52 -8.35 -13.33 -10.01
N GLY A 53 -7.56 -12.30 -10.34
CA GLY A 53 -7.09 -12.02 -11.70
C GLY A 53 -5.93 -12.94 -12.11
N HIS A 54 -4.77 -12.37 -12.41
CA HIS A 54 -3.57 -13.18 -12.69
C HIS A 54 -3.08 -13.89 -11.43
N LEU A 55 -2.81 -15.19 -11.55
CA LEU A 55 -2.25 -16.02 -10.48
C LEU A 55 -0.77 -16.27 -10.71
N PHE A 56 0.05 -16.13 -9.69
CA PHE A 56 1.45 -16.50 -9.71
C PHE A 56 1.83 -17.34 -8.48
N GLU A 57 2.68 -18.34 -8.73
CA GLU A 57 3.13 -19.25 -7.69
C GLU A 57 4.29 -18.64 -6.90
N THR A 58 4.26 -18.85 -5.58
CA THR A 58 5.30 -18.42 -4.63
C THR A 58 5.48 -19.47 -3.53
N THR A 59 6.25 -19.15 -2.50
CA THR A 59 6.35 -19.93 -1.27
C THR A 59 5.71 -19.18 -0.10
N PHE A 60 5.35 -19.88 0.98
CA PHE A 60 4.88 -19.21 2.21
C PHE A 60 5.90 -18.20 2.73
N GLU A 61 7.17 -18.58 2.71
CA GLU A 61 8.26 -17.72 3.17
C GLU A 61 8.37 -16.43 2.35
N ASN A 62 8.45 -16.56 1.02
CA ASN A 62 8.55 -15.40 0.13
C ASN A 62 7.32 -14.49 0.22
N GLU A 63 6.12 -15.08 0.34
CA GLU A 63 4.89 -14.32 0.50
C GLU A 63 4.92 -13.50 1.79
N VAL A 64 5.23 -14.12 2.93
CA VAL A 64 5.31 -13.43 4.21
C VAL A 64 6.35 -12.31 4.17
N HIS A 65 7.53 -12.55 3.64
CA HIS A 65 8.60 -11.56 3.60
C HIS A 65 8.24 -10.37 2.69
N SER A 66 7.71 -10.63 1.50
CA SER A 66 7.36 -9.56 0.56
C SER A 66 6.14 -8.76 1.00
N ASP A 67 5.12 -9.43 1.51
CA ASP A 67 3.87 -8.80 1.94
C ASP A 67 4.08 -7.90 3.15
N LEU A 68 4.68 -8.42 4.23
CA LEU A 68 4.99 -7.63 5.42
C LEU A 68 5.92 -6.45 5.13
N THR A 69 6.88 -6.61 4.22
CA THR A 69 7.74 -5.51 3.80
C THR A 69 6.96 -4.49 2.98
N GLY A 70 6.13 -4.95 2.05
CA GLY A 70 5.31 -4.08 1.20
C GLY A 70 4.40 -3.17 2.01
N GLU A 71 3.68 -3.73 2.99
CA GLU A 71 2.76 -2.98 3.86
C GLU A 71 3.47 -1.89 4.67
N ARG A 72 4.64 -2.19 5.21
CA ARG A 72 5.43 -1.25 6.00
C ARG A 72 6.12 -0.18 5.15
N CYS A 73 6.42 -0.53 3.93
CA CYS A 73 7.10 0.35 2.98
C CYS A 73 6.10 1.04 2.03
N VAL A 74 6.26 0.86 0.73
CA VAL A 74 5.62 1.66 -0.32
C VAL A 74 4.09 1.56 -0.31
N LEU A 75 3.51 0.45 0.15
CA LEU A 75 2.05 0.27 0.10
C LEU A 75 1.33 1.17 1.13
N MET A 76 1.89 1.36 2.34
CA MET A 76 1.25 2.14 3.40
C MET A 76 2.23 2.98 4.22
N GLY A 77 3.18 2.36 4.94
CA GLY A 77 3.99 3.06 5.93
C GLY A 77 4.87 4.16 5.35
N LEU A 78 5.65 3.86 4.33
CA LEU A 78 6.49 4.86 3.65
C LEU A 78 5.63 5.91 2.94
N LEU A 79 4.53 5.49 2.30
CA LEU A 79 3.63 6.42 1.62
C LEU A 79 3.05 7.45 2.59
N GLN A 80 2.54 7.01 3.74
CA GLN A 80 2.05 7.88 4.81
C GLN A 80 3.15 8.84 5.28
N GLY A 81 4.35 8.31 5.56
CA GLY A 81 5.48 9.12 6.01
C GLY A 81 5.94 10.15 4.98
N ALA A 82 5.96 9.79 3.70
CA ALA A 82 6.34 10.69 2.61
C ALA A 82 5.32 11.82 2.43
N PHE A 83 4.03 11.50 2.49
CA PHE A 83 2.97 12.50 2.43
C PHE A 83 3.08 13.48 3.60
N LEU A 84 3.25 12.99 4.81
CA LEU A 84 3.37 13.83 5.99
C LEU A 84 4.60 14.73 5.91
N ALA A 85 5.76 14.18 5.58
CA ALA A 85 6.99 14.96 5.47
C ALA A 85 6.91 16.08 4.43
N GLN A 86 6.35 15.83 3.24
CA GLN A 86 6.17 16.88 2.24
C GLN A 86 5.14 17.92 2.68
N TYR A 87 4.03 17.47 3.25
CA TYR A 87 2.99 18.37 3.78
C TYR A 87 3.56 19.33 4.83
N GLU A 88 4.28 18.81 5.83
CA GLU A 88 4.90 19.59 6.89
C GLU A 88 5.88 20.63 6.33
N VAL A 89 6.76 20.25 5.42
CA VAL A 89 7.69 21.18 4.77
C VAL A 89 6.94 22.31 4.05
N LEU A 90 5.89 22.02 3.31
CA LEU A 90 5.09 23.06 2.66
C LEU A 90 4.42 24.00 3.68
N ARG A 91 3.88 23.42 4.78
CA ARG A 91 3.28 24.21 5.87
C ARG A 91 4.31 25.12 6.56
N GLU A 92 5.50 24.62 6.83
CA GLU A 92 6.60 25.38 7.44
C GLU A 92 7.05 26.55 6.54
N HIS A 93 6.90 26.43 5.22
CA HIS A 93 7.20 27.47 4.25
C HIS A 93 6.00 28.38 3.92
N GLY A 94 4.92 28.29 4.69
CA GLY A 94 3.80 29.24 4.63
C GLY A 94 2.67 28.86 3.66
N HIS A 95 2.71 27.71 3.03
CA HIS A 95 1.57 27.24 2.22
C HIS A 95 0.36 26.97 3.11
N SER A 96 -0.84 27.28 2.61
CA SER A 96 -2.07 26.96 3.34
C SER A 96 -2.29 25.43 3.44
N PRO A 97 -3.08 24.95 4.41
CA PRO A 97 -3.42 23.53 4.51
C PRO A 97 -4.00 22.95 3.22
N SER A 98 -4.81 23.75 2.51
CA SER A 98 -5.40 23.34 1.23
C SER A 98 -4.36 23.21 0.12
N GLU A 99 -3.46 24.15 -0.02
CA GLU A 99 -2.37 24.08 -1.02
C GLU A 99 -1.46 22.90 -0.72
N ALA A 100 -0.98 22.77 0.52
CA ALA A 100 -0.10 21.68 0.93
C ALA A 100 -0.74 20.31 0.68
N TYR A 101 -2.02 20.15 0.96
CA TYR A 101 -2.73 18.89 0.72
C TYR A 101 -2.90 18.58 -0.77
N ASN A 102 -3.29 19.58 -1.58
CA ASN A 102 -3.46 19.38 -3.02
C ASN A 102 -2.15 18.96 -3.69
N GLU A 103 -1.05 19.67 -3.39
CA GLU A 103 0.27 19.42 -3.99
C GLU A 103 0.95 18.13 -3.45
N THR A 104 0.44 17.54 -2.39
CA THR A 104 1.03 16.33 -1.79
C THR A 104 0.20 15.09 -2.08
N ILE A 105 -1.09 15.13 -1.79
CA ILE A 105 -1.93 13.94 -1.75
C ILE A 105 -2.99 13.94 -2.84
N GLU A 106 -3.75 15.05 -2.98
CA GLU A 106 -4.92 15.06 -3.84
C GLU A 106 -4.54 14.86 -5.30
N GLU A 107 -3.58 15.61 -5.81
CA GLU A 107 -3.10 15.47 -7.19
C GLU A 107 -2.48 14.09 -7.44
N ALA A 108 -1.69 13.59 -6.48
CA ALA A 108 -1.09 12.27 -6.59
C ALA A 108 -2.13 11.15 -6.72
N LEU A 109 -3.10 11.11 -5.80
CA LEU A 109 -4.06 10.01 -5.71
C LEU A 109 -5.22 10.13 -6.69
N GLN A 110 -5.68 11.35 -6.98
CA GLN A 110 -6.80 11.58 -7.88
C GLN A 110 -6.38 11.52 -9.36
N SER A 111 -5.17 11.97 -9.69
CA SER A 111 -4.73 12.17 -11.07
C SER A 111 -3.53 11.32 -11.47
N LEU A 112 -2.39 11.46 -10.76
CA LEU A 112 -1.12 10.93 -11.26
C LEU A 112 -0.99 9.42 -11.06
N TYR A 113 -1.25 8.90 -9.87
CA TYR A 113 -1.05 7.47 -9.59
C TYR A 113 -1.98 6.54 -10.38
N PRO A 114 -3.25 6.88 -10.66
CA PRO A 114 -4.07 6.09 -11.58
C PRO A 114 -3.45 5.97 -12.98
N LEU A 115 -2.85 7.02 -13.51
CA LEU A 115 -2.15 7.01 -14.80
C LEU A 115 -0.86 6.20 -14.73
N VAL A 116 -0.10 6.31 -13.65
CA VAL A 116 1.09 5.46 -13.44
C VAL A 116 0.70 4.00 -13.38
N ALA A 117 -0.40 3.66 -12.71
CA ALA A 117 -0.91 2.28 -12.64
C ALA A 117 -1.34 1.73 -14.01
N GLU A 118 -1.88 2.59 -14.87
CA GLU A 118 -2.35 2.19 -16.20
C GLU A 118 -1.25 2.16 -17.26
N LYS A 119 -0.35 3.14 -17.24
CA LYS A 119 0.58 3.43 -18.33
C LYS A 119 2.06 3.25 -17.99
N GLY A 120 2.41 3.28 -16.69
CA GLY A 120 3.80 3.24 -16.23
C GLY A 120 4.40 4.63 -15.95
N MET A 121 5.51 4.65 -15.24
CA MET A 121 6.16 5.88 -14.79
C MET A 121 6.86 6.64 -15.95
N ASP A 122 7.42 5.93 -16.89
CA ASP A 122 8.04 6.50 -18.09
C ASP A 122 7.03 7.25 -18.95
N TRP A 123 5.83 6.66 -19.12
CA TRP A 123 4.74 7.34 -19.80
C TRP A 123 4.31 8.60 -19.05
N MET A 124 4.18 8.53 -17.72
CA MET A 124 3.82 9.68 -16.89
C MET A 124 4.83 10.81 -17.10
N TYR A 125 6.12 10.52 -17.02
CA TYR A 125 7.16 11.53 -17.24
C TYR A 125 7.09 12.14 -18.64
N SER A 126 6.87 11.33 -19.68
CA SER A 126 6.80 11.82 -21.07
C SER A 126 5.59 12.72 -21.34
N ASN A 127 4.55 12.66 -20.51
CA ASN A 127 3.32 13.43 -20.65
C ASN A 127 3.17 14.58 -19.64
N CYS A 128 4.21 14.84 -18.84
CA CYS A 128 4.28 16.01 -17.97
C CYS A 128 5.03 17.18 -18.63
N SER A 129 5.00 18.36 -17.99
CA SER A 129 5.82 19.50 -18.40
C SER A 129 7.31 19.18 -18.33
N THR A 130 8.12 19.84 -19.15
CA THR A 130 9.58 19.65 -19.12
C THR A 130 10.21 19.94 -17.76
N THR A 131 9.63 20.88 -17.01
CA THR A 131 10.04 21.21 -15.64
C THR A 131 9.76 20.05 -14.70
N ALA A 132 8.55 19.48 -14.74
CA ALA A 132 8.19 18.32 -13.92
C ALA A 132 9.04 17.08 -14.26
N GLN A 133 9.22 16.80 -15.57
CA GLN A 133 10.11 15.72 -16.04
C GLN A 133 11.52 15.85 -15.46
N ARG A 134 12.14 17.02 -15.61
CA ARG A 134 13.53 17.22 -15.17
C ARG A 134 13.62 17.11 -13.65
N GLY A 135 12.72 17.78 -12.94
CA GLY A 135 12.67 17.72 -11.46
C GLY A 135 12.53 16.30 -10.94
N ALA A 136 11.56 15.54 -11.44
CA ALA A 136 11.32 14.18 -11.01
C ALA A 136 12.51 13.24 -11.30
N LEU A 137 13.08 13.32 -12.50
CA LEU A 137 14.25 12.50 -12.89
C LEU A 137 15.49 12.82 -12.05
N ASP A 138 15.68 14.09 -11.65
CA ASP A 138 16.83 14.50 -10.83
C ASP A 138 16.67 14.12 -9.35
N TRP A 139 15.44 14.13 -8.83
CA TRP A 139 15.19 13.87 -7.42
C TRP A 139 14.93 12.40 -7.11
N ALA A 140 14.40 11.62 -8.04
CA ALA A 140 14.13 10.20 -7.81
C ALA A 140 15.34 9.40 -7.29
N PRO A 141 16.57 9.52 -7.86
CA PRO A 141 17.72 8.83 -7.32
C PRO A 141 18.11 9.28 -5.91
N ARG A 142 17.93 10.56 -5.57
CA ARG A 142 18.21 11.10 -4.22
C ARG A 142 17.28 10.50 -3.18
N PHE A 143 15.98 10.42 -3.48
CA PHE A 143 15.01 9.73 -2.60
C PHE A 143 15.33 8.24 -2.47
N ARG A 144 15.64 7.56 -3.58
CA ARG A 144 16.04 6.15 -3.54
C ARG A 144 17.21 5.92 -2.58
N ASP A 145 18.21 6.76 -2.62
CA ASP A 145 19.44 6.58 -1.84
C ASP A 145 19.21 6.74 -0.33
N VAL A 146 18.29 7.61 0.09
CA VAL A 146 17.93 7.77 1.51
C VAL A 146 16.88 6.74 1.97
N ILE A 147 15.99 6.32 1.10
CA ILE A 147 14.93 5.36 1.44
C ILE A 147 15.44 3.92 1.50
N LYS A 148 16.31 3.52 0.54
CA LYS A 148 16.78 2.13 0.44
C LYS A 148 17.36 1.58 1.74
N PRO A 149 18.24 2.29 2.49
CA PRO A 149 18.74 1.79 3.77
C PRO A 149 17.66 1.57 4.83
N VAL A 150 16.59 2.35 4.81
CA VAL A 150 15.45 2.19 5.74
C VAL A 150 14.62 0.98 5.34
N VAL A 151 14.34 0.80 4.06
CA VAL A 151 13.65 -0.39 3.52
C VAL A 151 14.44 -1.66 3.85
N GLU A 152 15.77 -1.64 3.71
CA GLU A 152 16.63 -2.78 4.08
C GLU A 152 16.50 -3.14 5.57
N LYS A 153 16.51 -2.15 6.46
CA LYS A 153 16.30 -2.38 7.89
C LYS A 153 14.92 -3.01 8.16
N CYS A 154 13.88 -2.51 7.48
CA CYS A 154 12.54 -3.07 7.58
C CYS A 154 12.53 -4.53 7.11
N TYR A 155 13.15 -4.84 5.98
CA TYR A 155 13.23 -6.20 5.46
C TYR A 155 13.96 -7.15 6.41
N GLN A 156 15.06 -6.71 7.03
CA GLN A 156 15.77 -7.51 8.03
C GLN A 156 14.92 -7.79 9.27
N SER A 157 14.15 -6.80 9.75
CA SER A 157 13.20 -6.96 10.85
C SER A 157 12.04 -7.93 10.52
N VAL A 158 11.65 -8.00 9.24
CA VAL A 158 10.69 -9.02 8.77
C VAL A 158 11.35 -10.39 8.75
N LEU A 159 12.56 -10.52 8.20
CA LEU A 159 13.31 -11.78 8.09
C LEU A 159 13.54 -12.46 9.44
N ASP A 160 13.91 -11.70 10.46
CA ASP A 160 14.18 -12.23 11.80
C ASP A 160 12.91 -12.49 12.63
N GLY A 161 11.74 -12.23 12.05
CA GLY A 161 10.43 -12.44 12.66
C GLY A 161 10.03 -11.40 13.71
N THR A 162 10.79 -10.32 13.87
CA THR A 162 10.48 -9.24 14.83
C THR A 162 9.13 -8.63 14.52
N GLU A 163 8.85 -8.33 13.27
CA GLU A 163 7.60 -7.70 12.84
C GLU A 163 6.37 -8.58 13.10
N ALA A 164 6.48 -9.88 12.86
CA ALA A 164 5.43 -10.84 13.17
C ALA A 164 5.17 -10.92 14.70
N LYS A 165 6.24 -10.94 15.50
CA LYS A 165 6.13 -10.95 16.98
C LYS A 165 5.47 -9.68 17.51
N ILE A 166 5.82 -8.50 16.98
CA ILE A 166 5.20 -7.23 17.34
C ILE A 166 3.70 -7.30 17.09
N SER A 167 3.29 -7.72 15.89
CA SER A 167 1.87 -7.84 15.53
C SER A 167 1.11 -8.81 16.44
N ILE A 168 1.66 -10.00 16.69
CA ILE A 168 1.05 -11.01 17.56
C ILE A 168 0.93 -10.47 19.00
N ASN A 169 1.98 -9.88 19.53
CA ASN A 169 1.99 -9.35 20.88
C ASN A 169 0.99 -8.21 21.07
N SER A 170 0.94 -7.29 20.12
CA SER A 170 -0.01 -6.17 20.14
C SER A 170 -1.45 -6.67 20.10
N ASN A 171 -1.75 -7.55 19.14
CA ASN A 171 -3.11 -8.05 18.91
C ASN A 171 -3.61 -9.03 20.00
N SER A 172 -2.71 -9.55 20.83
CA SER A 172 -3.05 -10.43 21.95
C SER A 172 -3.46 -9.67 23.23
N GLN A 173 -3.29 -8.36 23.26
CA GLN A 173 -3.64 -7.55 24.42
C GLN A 173 -5.16 -7.42 24.56
N ASN A 174 -5.67 -7.44 25.80
CA ASN A 174 -7.10 -7.30 26.05
C ASN A 174 -7.66 -5.94 25.60
N ASP A 175 -6.82 -4.90 25.62
CA ASP A 175 -7.16 -3.52 25.25
C ASP A 175 -6.73 -3.16 23.81
N TYR A 176 -6.41 -4.18 22.99
CA TYR A 176 -5.93 -3.96 21.62
C TYR A 176 -6.83 -3.01 20.81
N ARG A 177 -8.15 -3.25 20.83
CA ARG A 177 -9.09 -2.44 20.04
C ARG A 177 -9.13 -0.98 20.48
N GLU A 178 -9.10 -0.73 21.78
CA GLU A 178 -9.07 0.62 22.34
C GLU A 178 -7.79 1.37 21.98
N LYS A 179 -6.65 0.67 22.04
CA LYS A 179 -5.36 1.24 21.61
C LYS A 179 -5.36 1.57 20.12
N LEU A 180 -5.82 0.64 19.29
CA LEU A 180 -5.93 0.86 17.84
C LEU A 180 -6.84 2.05 17.51
N GLU A 181 -7.99 2.19 18.17
CA GLU A 181 -8.89 3.33 17.96
C GLU A 181 -8.21 4.66 18.27
N LYS A 182 -7.42 4.74 19.35
CA LYS A 182 -6.62 5.94 19.68
C LYS A 182 -5.56 6.25 18.62
N GLU A 183 -4.81 5.25 18.19
CA GLU A 183 -3.80 5.41 17.13
C GLU A 183 -4.43 5.89 15.81
N LEU A 184 -5.59 5.33 15.44
CA LEU A 184 -6.33 5.75 14.24
C LEU A 184 -6.90 7.18 14.39
N GLU A 185 -7.32 7.56 15.60
CA GLU A 185 -7.77 8.92 15.91
C GLU A 185 -6.61 9.91 15.81
N GLU A 186 -5.42 9.58 16.33
CA GLU A 186 -4.21 10.37 16.18
C GLU A 186 -3.89 10.63 14.70
N VAL A 187 -3.92 9.59 13.85
CA VAL A 187 -3.71 9.75 12.41
C VAL A 187 -4.79 10.63 11.79
N SER A 188 -6.06 10.37 12.08
CA SER A 188 -7.18 11.09 11.47
C SER A 188 -7.28 12.55 11.91
N SER A 189 -6.76 12.89 13.10
CA SER A 189 -6.74 14.25 13.64
C SER A 189 -5.60 15.12 13.09
N GLN A 190 -4.62 14.56 12.41
CA GLN A 190 -3.56 15.33 11.77
C GLN A 190 -4.15 16.37 10.81
N GLU A 191 -3.60 17.60 10.82
CA GLU A 191 -4.06 18.72 9.98
C GLU A 191 -4.18 18.30 8.51
N MET A 192 -3.22 17.56 8.01
CA MET A 192 -3.20 17.00 6.64
C MET A 192 -4.49 16.23 6.31
N TRP A 193 -4.89 15.29 7.18
CA TRP A 193 -6.09 14.47 6.94
C TRP A 193 -7.39 15.26 7.20
N GLN A 194 -7.38 16.25 8.09
CA GLN A 194 -8.53 17.14 8.28
C GLN A 194 -8.74 18.05 7.06
N ALA A 195 -7.66 18.61 6.49
CA ALA A 195 -7.71 19.34 5.22
C ALA A 195 -8.27 18.46 4.09
N GLY A 196 -7.77 17.26 3.96
CA GLY A 196 -8.25 16.29 2.98
C GLY A 196 -9.71 15.89 3.15
N LYS A 197 -10.21 15.81 4.38
CA LYS A 197 -11.63 15.52 4.64
C LYS A 197 -12.56 16.62 4.09
N VAL A 198 -12.12 17.87 4.16
CA VAL A 198 -12.86 19.00 3.56
C VAL A 198 -12.76 18.97 2.04
N LEU A 199 -11.56 18.84 1.50
CA LEU A 199 -11.32 18.90 0.06
C LEU A 199 -12.04 17.77 -0.70
N ARG A 200 -12.02 16.54 -0.19
CA ARG A 200 -12.75 15.44 -0.79
C ARG A 200 -14.27 15.67 -0.89
N LYS A 201 -14.86 16.44 0.02
CA LYS A 201 -16.28 16.82 -0.06
C LYS A 201 -16.58 17.83 -1.16
N LEU A 202 -15.55 18.57 -1.60
CA LEU A 202 -15.68 19.58 -2.65
C LEU A 202 -15.48 19.03 -4.06
N ARG A 203 -15.16 17.73 -4.18
CA ARG A 203 -15.06 17.08 -5.49
C ARG A 203 -16.42 17.03 -6.17
N PRO A 204 -16.51 17.30 -7.50
CA PRO A 204 -17.78 17.33 -8.21
C PRO A 204 -18.63 16.06 -8.04
N GLU A 205 -18.01 14.90 -7.97
CA GLU A 205 -18.68 13.61 -7.77
C GLU A 205 -19.27 13.43 -6.37
N ASN A 206 -18.96 14.31 -5.42
CA ASN A 206 -19.43 14.29 -4.04
C ASN A 206 -20.41 15.46 -3.72
N LEU A 207 -20.68 16.32 -4.72
CA LEU A 207 -21.64 17.43 -4.64
C LEU A 207 -23.01 16.98 -5.16
#